data_968be8a650b3402bc979f308ab3ec49c
#
_entry.id   968be8a650b3402bc979f308ab3ec49c
#
_cell.length_a   1.000
_cell.length_b   1.000
_cell.length_c   1.000
_cell.angle_alpha   90.00
_cell.angle_beta   90.00
_cell.angle_gamma   90.00
#
_symmetry.space_group_name_H-M   'P 1'
#
loop_
_entity.id
_entity.type
_entity.pdbx_description
1 polymer ?
#
loop_
_entity_poly.entity_id
_entity_poly.type
_entity_poly.pdbx_seq_one_letter_code
_entity_poly.pdbx_strand_id
1 'polypeptide(L)'
;MEKKDMERLIGKYCKIVTKEPGEVRANVITGTLEDVDYKDGFILVDSQQGLGCLRINTIIAIKPGNKYKKVYDKRKLKVDNQAMVGIGTLIVFIAMILIAAVAASVLISTSETLQSRAKTVGSQTIREVSSGIAIESIVGYTNPERTLIEYLALTIRPRAGSKDIDLRLCTLSVLYNNLSELKIDENLVVEVNTDNKSVFYTPVESGSNYTIIGNTTNSTFGVISLLDADNSVVNTLGMNTGDRVIIIVNLSAIIEGGGLPTRESISGSMKPEIGIISLYDVTAPAVYTKRVVRFD
;
A
#
# COMPACT_ATOMS: atom_id res chain seq x y z
N MET A 1 -65.11 -53.34 -33.46
CA MET A 1 -65.55 -53.49 -32.05
C MET A 1 -66.76 -52.62 -31.87
N GLU A 2 -67.91 -53.19 -31.39
CA GLU A 2 -69.16 -52.42 -31.28
C GLU A 2 -69.07 -51.40 -30.15
N LYS A 3 -69.70 -50.23 -30.33
CA LYS A 3 -69.72 -49.15 -29.36
C LYS A 3 -70.21 -49.58 -27.98
N LYS A 4 -71.15 -50.48 -27.92
CA LYS A 4 -71.71 -51.03 -26.70
C LYS A 4 -70.71 -51.85 -25.83
N ASP A 5 -69.70 -52.43 -26.44
CA ASP A 5 -68.72 -53.27 -25.74
C ASP A 5 -67.63 -52.42 -25.08
N MET A 6 -67.29 -51.25 -25.63
CA MET A 6 -66.33 -50.33 -25.03
C MET A 6 -66.91 -49.63 -23.80
N GLU A 7 -68.17 -49.22 -23.87
CA GLU A 7 -68.84 -48.54 -22.73
C GLU A 7 -68.93 -49.43 -21.48
N ARG A 8 -69.04 -50.75 -21.66
CA ARG A 8 -69.05 -51.74 -20.56
C ARG A 8 -67.69 -51.90 -19.86
N LEU A 9 -66.64 -51.36 -20.48
CA LEU A 9 -65.26 -51.45 -19.98
C LEU A 9 -64.82 -50.17 -19.26
N ILE A 10 -65.63 -49.13 -19.32
CA ILE A 10 -65.33 -47.89 -18.56
C ILE A 10 -65.23 -48.18 -17.06
N GLY A 11 -64.25 -47.67 -16.39
CA GLY A 11 -63.93 -47.89 -14.99
C GLY A 11 -63.24 -49.25 -14.72
N LYS A 12 -63.00 -50.07 -15.73
CA LYS A 12 -62.28 -51.35 -15.55
C LYS A 12 -60.85 -51.26 -16.02
N TYR A 13 -59.99 -52.03 -15.32
CA TYR A 13 -58.60 -52.15 -15.74
C TYR A 13 -58.55 -53.05 -17.02
N CYS A 14 -57.96 -52.46 -18.07
CA CYS A 14 -57.94 -53.09 -19.39
C CYS A 14 -56.50 -53.22 -19.92
N LYS A 15 -56.30 -54.22 -20.73
CA LYS A 15 -55.11 -54.37 -21.57
C LYS A 15 -55.50 -53.99 -22.99
N ILE A 16 -54.95 -52.88 -23.47
CA ILE A 16 -55.27 -52.27 -24.75
C ILE A 16 -54.11 -52.55 -25.70
N VAL A 17 -54.40 -53.11 -26.86
CA VAL A 17 -53.41 -53.37 -27.89
C VAL A 17 -53.62 -52.36 -28.98
N THR A 18 -52.62 -51.52 -29.20
CA THR A 18 -52.64 -50.46 -30.22
C THR A 18 -51.59 -50.73 -31.28
N LYS A 19 -51.87 -50.33 -32.51
CA LYS A 19 -50.93 -50.34 -33.62
C LYS A 19 -51.11 -49.10 -34.44
N GLU A 20 -50.06 -48.29 -34.52
CA GLU A 20 -50.08 -47.12 -35.39
C GLU A 20 -49.86 -47.45 -36.87
N PRO A 21 -50.38 -46.66 -37.78
CA PRO A 21 -50.16 -46.84 -39.21
C PRO A 21 -48.67 -46.69 -39.53
N GLY A 22 -48.08 -47.78 -40.06
CA GLY A 22 -46.64 -47.83 -40.40
C GLY A 22 -45.78 -48.58 -39.40
N GLU A 23 -46.25 -48.97 -38.21
CA GLU A 23 -45.50 -49.77 -37.26
C GLU A 23 -45.65 -51.28 -37.55
N VAL A 24 -44.56 -51.99 -37.44
CA VAL A 24 -44.53 -53.46 -37.63
C VAL A 24 -45.04 -54.20 -36.38
N ARG A 25 -44.87 -53.62 -35.20
CA ARG A 25 -45.22 -54.22 -33.92
C ARG A 25 -46.37 -53.50 -33.26
N ALA A 26 -47.25 -54.27 -32.63
CA ALA A 26 -48.31 -53.71 -31.80
C ALA A 26 -47.82 -53.39 -30.39
N ASN A 27 -48.16 -52.23 -29.89
CA ASN A 27 -47.88 -51.79 -28.51
C ASN A 27 -49.00 -52.21 -27.57
N VAL A 28 -48.66 -52.57 -26.36
CA VAL A 28 -49.62 -53.00 -25.35
C VAL A 28 -49.60 -52.05 -24.17
N ILE A 29 -50.67 -51.36 -23.97
CA ILE A 29 -50.88 -50.39 -22.90
C ILE A 29 -51.82 -51.02 -21.87
N THR A 30 -51.51 -50.95 -20.61
CA THR A 30 -52.34 -51.43 -19.52
C THR A 30 -52.71 -50.27 -18.61
N GLY A 31 -54.01 -50.12 -18.39
CA GLY A 31 -54.52 -49.00 -17.58
C GLY A 31 -56.00 -49.14 -17.32
N THR A 32 -56.58 -48.25 -16.53
CA THR A 32 -58.02 -48.15 -16.33
C THR A 32 -58.63 -47.27 -17.42
N LEU A 33 -59.64 -47.74 -18.10
CA LEU A 33 -60.38 -47.00 -19.09
C LEU A 33 -61.29 -45.97 -18.37
N GLU A 34 -60.96 -44.70 -18.45
CA GLU A 34 -61.68 -43.64 -17.73
C GLU A 34 -62.90 -43.15 -18.56
N ASP A 35 -62.69 -42.88 -19.84
CA ASP A 35 -63.74 -42.35 -20.70
C ASP A 35 -63.54 -42.75 -22.17
N VAL A 36 -64.61 -42.71 -22.96
CA VAL A 36 -64.60 -43.00 -24.40
C VAL A 36 -65.37 -41.89 -25.16
N ASP A 37 -64.63 -41.05 -25.85
CA ASP A 37 -65.22 -40.05 -26.68
C ASP A 37 -65.31 -40.53 -28.15
N TYR A 38 -66.52 -40.82 -28.56
CA TYR A 38 -66.82 -41.27 -29.91
C TYR A 38 -66.89 -40.12 -30.90
N LYS A 39 -67.14 -38.86 -30.46
CA LYS A 39 -67.19 -37.72 -31.34
C LYS A 39 -65.83 -37.33 -31.86
N ASP A 40 -64.87 -37.26 -30.98
CA ASP A 40 -63.49 -36.90 -31.30
C ASP A 40 -62.62 -38.13 -31.59
N GLY A 41 -63.13 -39.33 -31.38
CA GLY A 41 -62.45 -40.58 -31.72
C GLY A 41 -61.32 -41.00 -30.79
N PHE A 42 -61.40 -40.61 -29.51
CA PHE A 42 -60.36 -40.90 -28.50
C PHE A 42 -60.90 -41.68 -27.33
N ILE A 43 -60.04 -42.43 -26.68
CA ILE A 43 -60.25 -43.04 -25.36
C ILE A 43 -59.27 -42.47 -24.37
N LEU A 44 -59.70 -42.30 -23.14
CA LEU A 44 -58.88 -41.83 -22.01
C LEU A 44 -58.50 -43.03 -21.13
N VAL A 45 -57.24 -43.24 -20.97
CA VAL A 45 -56.73 -44.40 -20.22
C VAL A 45 -55.77 -43.88 -19.14
N ASP A 46 -56.09 -44.23 -17.88
CA ASP A 46 -55.18 -44.00 -16.75
C ASP A 46 -54.21 -45.16 -16.63
N SER A 47 -53.00 -44.96 -17.03
CA SER A 47 -51.91 -45.93 -16.99
C SER A 47 -50.92 -45.62 -15.84
N GLN A 48 -49.96 -46.50 -15.62
CA GLN A 48 -48.90 -46.26 -14.61
C GLN A 48 -48.02 -45.06 -14.94
N GLN A 49 -48.03 -44.58 -16.17
CA GLN A 49 -47.25 -43.41 -16.65
C GLN A 49 -48.09 -42.14 -16.63
N GLY A 50 -49.33 -42.17 -16.20
CA GLY A 50 -50.27 -41.09 -16.15
C GLY A 50 -51.45 -41.25 -17.13
N LEU A 51 -52.27 -40.21 -17.20
CA LEU A 51 -53.44 -40.16 -18.07
C LEU A 51 -53.01 -40.05 -19.53
N GLY A 52 -53.33 -41.03 -20.34
CA GLY A 52 -53.01 -41.07 -21.78
C GLY A 52 -54.27 -41.06 -22.63
N CYS A 53 -54.18 -40.38 -23.77
CA CYS A 53 -55.26 -40.30 -24.78
C CYS A 53 -54.86 -41.14 -25.99
N LEU A 54 -55.64 -42.13 -26.34
CA LEU A 54 -55.41 -43.02 -27.48
C LEU A 54 -56.50 -42.88 -28.52
N ARG A 55 -56.12 -42.92 -29.80
CA ARG A 55 -57.11 -42.87 -30.90
C ARG A 55 -57.82 -44.22 -31.03
N ILE A 56 -59.14 -44.20 -31.18
CA ILE A 56 -59.94 -45.42 -31.34
C ILE A 56 -59.49 -46.22 -32.56
N ASN A 57 -59.10 -45.53 -33.65
CA ASN A 57 -58.69 -46.19 -34.89
C ASN A 57 -57.36 -46.95 -34.79
N THR A 58 -56.56 -46.72 -33.80
CA THR A 58 -55.27 -47.44 -33.57
C THR A 58 -55.45 -48.65 -32.69
N ILE A 59 -56.61 -48.84 -32.13
CA ILE A 59 -56.89 -49.92 -31.17
C ILE A 59 -57.27 -51.20 -31.92
N ILE A 60 -56.50 -52.23 -31.75
CA ILE A 60 -56.78 -53.57 -32.33
C ILE A 60 -57.65 -54.41 -31.43
N ALA A 61 -57.39 -54.37 -30.13
CA ALA A 61 -58.14 -55.15 -29.16
C ALA A 61 -58.09 -54.54 -27.76
N ILE A 62 -59.20 -54.61 -27.03
CA ILE A 62 -59.26 -54.27 -25.60
C ILE A 62 -59.76 -55.50 -24.86
N LYS A 63 -59.02 -55.94 -23.86
CA LYS A 63 -59.42 -57.03 -23.00
C LYS A 63 -59.46 -56.59 -21.54
N PRO A 64 -60.49 -56.96 -20.75
CA PRO A 64 -60.46 -56.69 -19.32
C PRO A 64 -59.28 -57.43 -18.71
N GLY A 65 -58.50 -56.74 -17.93
CA GLY A 65 -57.36 -57.30 -17.18
C GLY A 65 -57.70 -57.36 -15.69
N ASN A 66 -57.11 -58.27 -14.99
CA ASN A 66 -57.11 -58.20 -13.52
C ASN A 66 -56.09 -57.15 -13.10
N LYS A 67 -56.52 -56.20 -12.29
CA LYS A 67 -55.62 -55.24 -11.63
C LYS A 67 -54.76 -56.12 -10.72
N TYR A 68 -53.54 -56.43 -11.16
CA TYR A 68 -52.56 -57.01 -10.27
C TYR A 68 -52.48 -56.08 -9.08
N LYS A 69 -52.93 -56.54 -7.90
CA LYS A 69 -52.47 -55.94 -6.65
C LYS A 69 -50.94 -55.97 -6.72
N LYS A 70 -50.29 -54.86 -7.06
CA LYS A 70 -48.93 -54.71 -6.69
C LYS A 70 -48.93 -54.97 -5.21
N VAL A 71 -48.40 -56.15 -4.79
CA VAL A 71 -47.88 -56.32 -3.47
C VAL A 71 -46.71 -55.29 -3.47
N TYR A 72 -47.05 -54.06 -3.09
CA TYR A 72 -46.02 -53.19 -2.58
C TYR A 72 -45.45 -53.96 -1.41
N ASP A 73 -44.38 -54.71 -1.68
CA ASP A 73 -43.46 -55.06 -0.65
C ASP A 73 -43.14 -53.75 0.04
N LYS A 74 -43.85 -53.49 1.11
CA LYS A 74 -43.46 -52.49 2.10
C LYS A 74 -42.19 -53.03 2.74
N ARG A 75 -41.15 -53.27 1.96
CA ARG A 75 -39.83 -52.99 2.46
C ARG A 75 -39.92 -51.51 2.82
N LYS A 76 -40.32 -51.28 4.07
CA LYS A 76 -40.00 -50.04 4.74
C LYS A 76 -38.59 -49.75 4.28
N LEU A 77 -38.43 -48.81 3.32
CA LEU A 77 -37.22 -48.07 3.22
C LEU A 77 -37.07 -47.56 4.64
N LYS A 78 -36.36 -48.33 5.49
CA LYS A 78 -35.74 -47.75 6.66
C LYS A 78 -34.94 -46.63 6.04
N VAL A 79 -35.55 -45.44 6.06
CA VAL A 79 -34.79 -44.20 5.83
C VAL A 79 -33.68 -44.35 6.85
N ASP A 80 -32.51 -44.64 6.36
CA ASP A 80 -31.36 -44.93 7.20
C ASP A 80 -31.01 -43.57 7.81
N ASN A 81 -31.59 -43.33 9.00
CA ASN A 81 -31.37 -42.10 9.74
C ASN A 81 -29.88 -41.89 9.97
N GLN A 82 -29.07 -42.96 9.93
CA GLN A 82 -27.63 -42.92 9.99
C GLN A 82 -27.03 -42.30 8.72
N ALA A 83 -27.57 -42.58 7.53
CA ALA A 83 -27.10 -41.93 6.29
C ALA A 83 -27.44 -40.44 6.27
N MET A 84 -28.59 -40.03 6.78
CA MET A 84 -29.02 -38.65 6.85
C MET A 84 -28.19 -37.86 7.89
N VAL A 85 -27.83 -38.47 9.00
CA VAL A 85 -26.90 -37.91 9.99
C VAL A 85 -25.51 -37.77 9.39
N GLY A 86 -25.03 -38.75 8.62
CA GLY A 86 -23.73 -38.70 7.94
C GLY A 86 -23.62 -37.55 6.94
N ILE A 87 -24.69 -37.31 6.16
CA ILE A 87 -24.70 -36.15 5.22
C ILE A 87 -24.71 -34.83 5.97
N GLY A 88 -25.48 -34.72 7.05
CA GLY A 88 -25.54 -33.53 7.89
C GLY A 88 -24.16 -33.17 8.51
N THR A 89 -23.46 -34.17 9.06
CA THR A 89 -22.12 -33.99 9.62
C THR A 89 -21.09 -33.60 8.55
N LEU A 90 -21.19 -34.16 7.33
CA LEU A 90 -20.32 -33.79 6.23
C LEU A 90 -20.50 -32.33 5.82
N ILE A 91 -21.74 -31.86 5.74
CA ILE A 91 -22.03 -30.45 5.42
C ILE A 91 -21.46 -29.50 6.48
N VAL A 92 -21.66 -29.82 7.77
CA VAL A 92 -21.11 -29.06 8.88
C VAL A 92 -19.58 -29.05 8.83
N PHE A 93 -18.96 -30.19 8.52
CA PHE A 93 -17.50 -30.28 8.39
C PHE A 93 -16.96 -29.43 7.26
N ILE A 94 -17.58 -29.47 6.07
CA ILE A 94 -17.21 -28.62 4.94
C ILE A 94 -17.39 -27.14 5.29
N ALA A 95 -18.52 -26.78 5.93
CA ALA A 95 -18.76 -25.41 6.36
C ALA A 95 -17.69 -24.93 7.35
N MET A 96 -17.29 -25.79 8.30
CA MET A 96 -16.23 -25.45 9.26
C MET A 96 -14.88 -25.25 8.58
N ILE A 97 -14.53 -26.09 7.60
CA ILE A 97 -13.29 -25.92 6.81
C ILE A 97 -13.32 -24.60 6.03
N LEU A 98 -14.44 -24.27 5.40
CA LEU A 98 -14.57 -23.00 4.65
C LEU A 98 -14.45 -21.79 5.56
N ILE A 99 -15.09 -21.80 6.73
CA ILE A 99 -14.96 -20.72 7.71
C ILE A 99 -13.52 -20.61 8.20
N ALA A 100 -12.88 -21.75 8.53
CA ALA A 100 -11.50 -21.78 8.96
C ALA A 100 -10.54 -21.23 7.88
N ALA A 101 -10.77 -21.60 6.61
CA ALA A 101 -9.97 -21.11 5.48
C ALA A 101 -10.09 -19.59 5.30
N VAL A 102 -11.31 -19.04 5.39
CA VAL A 102 -11.54 -17.60 5.33
C VAL A 102 -10.89 -16.89 6.52
N ALA A 103 -11.07 -17.41 7.73
CA ALA A 103 -10.45 -16.85 8.93
C ALA A 103 -8.91 -16.86 8.83
N ALA A 104 -8.32 -17.96 8.36
CA ALA A 104 -6.89 -18.08 8.15
C ALA A 104 -6.38 -17.07 7.11
N SER A 105 -7.10 -16.90 5.99
CA SER A 105 -6.76 -15.93 4.94
C SER A 105 -6.75 -14.51 5.49
N VAL A 106 -7.75 -14.12 6.28
CA VAL A 106 -7.80 -12.78 6.91
C VAL A 106 -6.66 -12.60 7.90
N LEU A 107 -6.37 -13.61 8.72
CA LEU A 107 -5.25 -13.55 9.68
C LEU A 107 -3.90 -13.41 8.98
N ILE A 108 -3.66 -14.14 7.90
CA ILE A 108 -2.43 -14.04 7.11
C ILE A 108 -2.31 -12.63 6.51
N SER A 109 -3.36 -12.15 5.84
CA SER A 109 -3.38 -10.81 5.23
C SER A 109 -3.16 -9.70 6.25
N THR A 110 -3.80 -9.78 7.42
CA THR A 110 -3.59 -8.79 8.49
C THR A 110 -2.18 -8.88 9.07
N SER A 111 -1.63 -10.09 9.23
CA SER A 111 -0.26 -10.31 9.69
C SER A 111 0.76 -9.73 8.73
N GLU A 112 0.61 -9.95 7.43
CA GLU A 112 1.47 -9.37 6.38
C GLU A 112 1.42 -7.83 6.41
N THR A 113 0.22 -7.27 6.54
CA THR A 113 0.04 -5.81 6.64
C THR A 113 0.72 -5.25 7.88
N LEU A 114 0.56 -5.90 9.04
CA LEU A 114 1.20 -5.49 10.28
C LEU A 114 2.72 -5.62 10.21
N GLN A 115 3.22 -6.71 9.63
CA GLN A 115 4.66 -6.91 9.44
C GLN A 115 5.27 -5.86 8.51
N SER A 116 4.59 -5.53 7.41
CA SER A 116 5.01 -4.48 6.49
C SER A 116 5.06 -3.11 7.19
N ARG A 117 4.02 -2.77 7.93
CA ARG A 117 3.97 -1.52 8.71
C ARG A 117 5.05 -1.48 9.78
N ALA A 118 5.24 -2.56 10.53
CA ALA A 118 6.28 -2.65 11.56
C ALA A 118 7.68 -2.47 10.97
N LYS A 119 7.96 -3.08 9.81
CA LYS A 119 9.22 -2.90 9.08
C LYS A 119 9.41 -1.46 8.62
N THR A 120 8.37 -0.83 8.09
CA THR A 120 8.41 0.56 7.64
C THR A 120 8.68 1.50 8.81
N VAL A 121 7.91 1.38 9.90
CA VAL A 121 8.09 2.18 11.11
C VAL A 121 9.47 1.94 11.71
N GLY A 122 9.91 0.68 11.83
CA GLY A 122 11.23 0.35 12.34
C GLY A 122 12.34 0.98 11.51
N SER A 123 12.27 0.90 10.19
CA SER A 123 13.24 1.54 9.31
C SER A 123 13.23 3.07 9.40
N GLN A 124 12.05 3.66 9.54
CA GLN A 124 11.90 5.10 9.72
C GLN A 124 12.48 5.57 11.06
N THR A 125 12.18 4.86 12.15
CA THR A 125 12.74 5.19 13.47
C THR A 125 14.26 5.09 13.48
N ILE A 126 14.83 4.03 12.87
CA ILE A 126 16.28 3.89 12.73
C ILE A 126 16.85 5.08 11.96
N ARG A 127 16.21 5.49 10.87
CA ARG A 127 16.63 6.66 10.09
C ARG A 127 16.59 7.94 10.92
N GLU A 128 15.53 8.18 11.67
CA GLU A 128 15.38 9.36 12.52
C GLU A 128 16.44 9.43 13.63
N VAL A 129 16.82 8.29 14.20
CA VAL A 129 17.82 8.24 15.28
C VAL A 129 19.25 8.24 14.75
N SER A 130 19.52 7.59 13.61
CA SER A 130 20.87 7.49 13.06
C SER A 130 21.27 8.67 12.18
N SER A 131 20.27 9.30 11.50
CA SER A 131 20.55 10.43 10.63
C SER A 131 20.78 11.71 11.40
N GLY A 132 21.54 12.59 10.81
CA GLY A 132 21.80 13.92 11.36
C GLY A 132 23.08 14.52 10.81
N ILE A 133 23.28 15.77 11.15
CA ILE A 133 24.44 16.55 10.79
C ILE A 133 25.33 16.65 12.05
N ALA A 134 26.62 16.52 11.90
CA ALA A 134 27.59 16.81 12.95
C ALA A 134 28.35 18.08 12.60
N ILE A 135 28.44 18.99 13.54
CA ILE A 135 29.30 20.19 13.44
C ILE A 135 30.68 19.79 13.95
N GLU A 136 31.70 19.89 13.07
CA GLU A 136 33.08 19.51 13.40
C GLU A 136 33.90 20.68 13.98
N SER A 137 33.71 21.86 13.41
CA SER A 137 34.44 23.06 13.86
C SER A 137 33.67 24.31 13.52
N ILE A 138 33.91 25.35 14.31
CA ILE A 138 33.31 26.67 14.11
C ILE A 138 34.43 27.69 14.06
N VAL A 139 34.38 28.52 13.05
CA VAL A 139 35.41 29.55 12.82
C VAL A 139 34.73 30.89 12.53
N GLY A 140 35.13 31.93 13.26
CA GLY A 140 34.67 33.27 13.05
C GLY A 140 35.67 34.08 12.21
N TYR A 141 35.17 34.95 11.37
CA TYR A 141 35.95 35.93 10.61
C TYR A 141 35.61 37.32 11.08
N THR A 142 36.65 38.05 11.56
CA THR A 142 36.50 39.38 12.14
C THR A 142 36.56 40.47 11.10
N ASN A 143 35.98 41.61 11.43
CA ASN A 143 36.15 42.85 10.67
C ASN A 143 37.65 43.27 10.60
N PRO A 144 38.01 44.19 9.70
CA PRO A 144 39.39 44.68 9.57
C PRO A 144 39.98 45.25 10.88
N GLU A 145 39.12 45.86 11.68
CA GLU A 145 39.49 46.48 12.98
C GLU A 145 39.60 45.49 14.12
N ARG A 146 39.19 44.20 13.90
CA ARG A 146 39.22 43.13 14.91
C ARG A 146 38.39 43.45 16.16
N THR A 147 37.26 44.09 15.97
CA THR A 147 36.33 44.43 17.05
C THR A 147 35.08 43.52 17.07
N LEU A 148 34.65 43.04 15.91
CA LEU A 148 33.45 42.25 15.73
C LEU A 148 33.74 41.03 14.84
N ILE A 149 32.99 39.94 15.02
CA ILE A 149 32.95 38.83 14.09
C ILE A 149 31.80 39.08 13.09
N GLU A 150 32.14 39.24 11.83
CA GLU A 150 31.19 39.52 10.75
C GLU A 150 30.62 38.25 10.16
N TYR A 151 31.42 37.19 10.03
CA TYR A 151 31.01 35.93 9.41
C TYR A 151 31.35 34.75 10.31
N LEU A 152 30.47 33.75 10.29
CA LEU A 152 30.66 32.46 10.97
C LEU A 152 30.72 31.35 9.93
N ALA A 153 31.74 30.52 10.01
CA ALA A 153 31.90 29.35 9.18
C ALA A 153 31.74 28.08 10.05
N LEU A 154 30.75 27.29 9.75
CA LEU A 154 30.50 26.01 10.42
C LEU A 154 30.88 24.87 9.49
N THR A 155 31.90 24.09 9.88
CA THR A 155 32.23 22.89 9.14
C THR A 155 31.31 21.77 9.62
N ILE A 156 30.55 21.21 8.67
CA ILE A 156 29.58 20.16 8.94
C ILE A 156 29.91 18.90 8.15
N ARG A 157 29.45 17.78 8.67
CA ARG A 157 29.45 16.48 7.99
C ARG A 157 28.23 15.66 8.37
N PRO A 158 27.83 14.68 7.55
CA PRO A 158 26.82 13.70 7.96
C PRO A 158 27.29 12.89 9.15
N ARG A 159 26.40 12.53 10.04
CA ARG A 159 26.68 11.55 11.10
C ARG A 159 26.84 10.16 10.49
N ALA A 160 27.63 9.31 11.14
CA ALA A 160 27.79 7.93 10.72
C ALA A 160 26.42 7.21 10.73
N GLY A 161 26.09 6.56 9.61
CA GLY A 161 24.81 5.92 9.43
C GLY A 161 23.69 6.81 8.88
N SER A 162 23.98 8.10 8.67
CA SER A 162 23.06 8.99 7.92
C SER A 162 22.93 8.51 6.48
N LYS A 163 21.74 8.64 5.93
CA LYS A 163 21.53 8.66 4.49
C LYS A 163 21.83 10.06 3.95
N ASP A 164 21.69 10.21 2.64
CA ASP A 164 21.87 11.48 1.98
C ASP A 164 20.95 12.54 2.58
N ILE A 165 21.50 13.71 2.86
CA ILE A 165 20.84 14.84 3.49
C ILE A 165 20.70 15.94 2.44
N ASP A 166 19.48 16.36 2.14
CA ASP A 166 19.22 17.49 1.26
C ASP A 166 19.41 18.80 2.05
N LEU A 167 20.39 19.57 1.67
CA LEU A 167 20.71 20.84 2.31
C LEU A 167 19.61 21.91 2.08
N ARG A 168 18.79 21.77 1.04
CA ARG A 168 17.66 22.69 0.79
C ARG A 168 16.59 22.60 1.87
N LEU A 169 16.46 21.43 2.46
CA LEU A 169 15.48 21.15 3.51
C LEU A 169 16.05 21.36 4.91
N CYS A 170 17.34 21.72 5.00
CA CYS A 170 17.99 22.05 6.24
C CYS A 170 17.69 23.48 6.67
N THR A 171 17.53 23.69 7.96
CA THR A 171 17.37 25.02 8.56
C THR A 171 18.47 25.25 9.58
N LEU A 172 19.16 26.36 9.45
CA LEU A 172 20.13 26.82 10.44
C LEU A 172 19.50 27.93 11.28
N SER A 173 19.48 27.76 12.57
CA SER A 173 19.04 28.82 13.49
C SER A 173 20.23 29.47 14.17
N VAL A 174 20.15 30.77 14.32
CA VAL A 174 21.10 31.60 15.02
C VAL A 174 20.35 32.42 16.07
N LEU A 175 20.74 32.27 17.32
CA LEU A 175 20.15 32.97 18.45
C LEU A 175 21.18 33.90 19.06
N TYR A 176 20.96 35.20 18.86
CA TYR A 176 21.58 36.32 19.57
C TYR A 176 20.44 37.29 19.81
N ASN A 177 20.15 37.78 20.92
CA ASN A 177 19.00 38.62 21.28
C ASN A 177 17.66 38.18 20.63
N ASN A 178 17.64 37.97 19.32
CA ASN A 178 16.53 37.47 18.53
C ASN A 178 16.92 36.18 17.82
N LEU A 179 15.91 35.32 17.59
CA LEU A 179 16.08 34.10 16.78
C LEU A 179 15.98 34.43 15.30
N SER A 180 17.01 34.08 14.56
CA SER A 180 17.05 34.17 13.10
C SER A 180 17.11 32.74 12.53
N GLU A 181 16.22 32.42 11.59
CA GLU A 181 16.22 31.16 10.86
C GLU A 181 16.71 31.40 9.43
N LEU A 182 17.73 30.65 9.05
CA LEU A 182 18.36 30.77 7.74
C LEU A 182 18.15 29.48 6.93
N LYS A 183 17.96 29.66 5.63
CA LYS A 183 17.94 28.57 4.65
C LYS A 183 19.10 28.74 3.67
N ILE A 184 19.40 27.68 2.94
CA ILE A 184 20.41 27.73 1.89
C ILE A 184 19.98 28.73 0.78
N ASP A 185 20.93 29.47 0.25
CA ASP A 185 20.78 30.12 -1.05
C ASP A 185 21.39 29.21 -2.12
N GLU A 186 20.57 28.64 -2.97
CA GLU A 186 21.00 27.71 -4.02
C GLU A 186 22.01 28.32 -5.00
N ASN A 187 22.03 29.63 -5.11
CA ASN A 187 22.98 30.35 -5.95
C ASN A 187 24.35 30.59 -5.28
N LEU A 188 24.43 30.31 -3.97
CA LEU A 188 25.64 30.51 -3.16
C LEU A 188 26.31 29.20 -2.78
N VAL A 189 26.36 28.26 -3.70
CA VAL A 189 27.04 26.99 -3.54
C VAL A 189 28.30 26.97 -4.38
N VAL A 190 29.43 26.77 -3.75
CA VAL A 190 30.76 26.85 -4.40
C VAL A 190 31.61 25.66 -3.98
N GLU A 191 32.35 25.11 -4.93
CA GLU A 191 33.43 24.17 -4.67
C GLU A 191 34.67 24.88 -4.20
N VAL A 192 35.39 24.34 -3.23
CA VAL A 192 36.68 24.88 -2.80
C VAL A 192 37.68 24.77 -3.95
N ASN A 193 38.04 25.89 -4.51
CA ASN A 193 39.19 25.94 -5.42
C ASN A 193 40.49 25.87 -4.59
N THR A 194 41.31 24.83 -4.85
CA THR A 194 42.58 24.56 -4.15
C THR A 194 43.61 25.71 -4.26
N ASP A 195 43.42 26.63 -5.16
CA ASP A 195 44.30 27.75 -5.37
C ASP A 195 44.07 28.94 -4.40
N ASN A 196 42.97 28.91 -3.64
CA ASN A 196 42.62 29.96 -2.71
C ASN A 196 43.02 29.64 -1.25
N LYS A 197 43.76 30.54 -0.70
CA LYS A 197 44.39 30.41 0.64
C LYS A 197 43.42 30.56 1.83
N SER A 198 42.14 30.80 1.63
CA SER A 198 41.18 30.98 2.71
C SER A 198 39.75 30.75 2.24
N VAL A 199 38.98 29.99 3.03
CA VAL A 199 37.55 29.74 2.85
C VAL A 199 36.72 31.03 2.78
N PHE A 200 37.18 32.08 3.45
CA PHE A 200 36.55 33.41 3.43
C PHE A 200 36.91 34.24 2.20
N TYR A 201 37.79 33.73 1.34
CA TYR A 201 38.31 34.45 0.18
C TYR A 201 38.18 33.65 -1.11
N THR A 202 37.13 32.86 -1.23
CA THR A 202 36.86 32.15 -2.48
C THR A 202 36.16 33.10 -3.47
N PRO A 203 36.87 33.57 -4.53
CA PRO A 203 36.20 34.18 -5.64
C PRO A 203 35.42 33.06 -6.35
N VAL A 204 34.17 33.30 -6.62
CA VAL A 204 33.38 32.50 -7.56
C VAL A 204 33.99 32.71 -8.94
N GLU A 205 34.26 31.61 -9.64
CA GLU A 205 34.90 31.66 -10.96
C GLU A 205 34.17 32.54 -11.95
N SER A 206 35.02 33.26 -12.69
CA SER A 206 34.87 33.71 -14.05
C SER A 206 33.58 34.47 -14.39
N GLY A 207 33.58 35.73 -14.09
CA GLY A 207 32.73 36.71 -14.76
C GLY A 207 31.63 37.38 -13.96
N SER A 208 31.32 36.90 -12.79
CA SER A 208 30.48 37.62 -11.83
C SER A 208 31.19 37.74 -10.49
N ASN A 209 31.28 38.96 -9.97
CA ASN A 209 31.89 39.31 -8.69
C ASN A 209 31.09 38.78 -7.48
N TYR A 210 30.74 37.53 -7.49
CA TYR A 210 30.00 36.92 -6.37
C TYR A 210 31.00 36.27 -5.42
N THR A 211 31.30 36.95 -4.34
CA THR A 211 31.88 36.28 -3.15
C THR A 211 30.74 35.78 -2.27
N ILE A 212 30.80 34.55 -1.78
CA ILE A 212 29.79 33.99 -0.84
C ILE A 212 29.59 34.95 0.32
N ILE A 213 30.67 35.55 0.81
CA ILE A 213 30.71 36.51 1.91
C ILE A 213 29.87 37.75 1.67
N GLY A 214 29.75 38.24 0.44
CA GLY A 214 29.00 39.47 0.14
C GLY A 214 27.52 39.30 -0.14
N ASN A 215 27.09 38.08 -0.42
CA ASN A 215 25.73 37.78 -0.92
C ASN A 215 24.85 37.04 0.08
N THR A 216 25.39 36.55 1.21
CA THR A 216 24.56 35.99 2.28
C THR A 216 23.79 37.10 2.99
N THR A 217 22.50 36.84 3.23
CA THR A 217 21.58 37.79 3.86
C THR A 217 21.30 37.37 5.33
N ASN A 218 20.38 38.07 5.97
CA ASN A 218 19.91 37.73 7.31
C ASN A 218 19.01 36.46 7.36
N SER A 219 18.63 35.93 6.20
CA SER A 219 17.73 34.76 6.07
C SER A 219 18.36 33.64 5.25
N THR A 220 19.55 33.84 4.69
CA THR A 220 20.22 32.86 3.83
C THR A 220 21.64 32.58 4.30
N PHE A 221 22.10 31.34 4.07
CA PHE A 221 23.49 30.95 4.26
C PHE A 221 24.07 30.43 2.96
N GLY A 222 25.38 30.59 2.80
CA GLY A 222 26.14 30.06 1.68
C GLY A 222 26.77 28.72 2.03
N VAL A 223 27.07 27.90 1.02
CA VAL A 223 27.65 26.56 1.17
C VAL A 223 28.94 26.48 0.37
N ILE A 224 29.98 25.96 1.00
CA ILE A 224 31.25 25.62 0.37
C ILE A 224 31.50 24.16 0.52
N SER A 225 31.60 23.43 -0.58
CA SER A 225 32.00 22.03 -0.58
C SER A 225 33.50 21.92 -0.33
N LEU A 226 33.88 21.33 0.79
CA LEU A 226 35.28 21.10 1.15
C LEU A 226 35.79 19.73 0.69
N LEU A 227 34.96 18.71 0.81
CA LEU A 227 35.22 17.36 0.35
C LEU A 227 33.92 16.79 -0.18
N ASP A 228 33.89 16.49 -1.46
CA ASP A 228 32.71 15.99 -2.18
C ASP A 228 33.21 15.17 -3.38
N ALA A 229 33.32 13.86 -3.19
CA ALA A 229 33.97 12.99 -4.17
C ALA A 229 33.11 12.75 -5.41
N ASP A 230 31.79 12.85 -5.28
CA ASP A 230 30.82 12.61 -6.34
C ASP A 230 30.15 13.89 -6.86
N ASN A 231 30.54 15.06 -6.36
CA ASN A 231 29.96 16.36 -6.67
C ASN A 231 28.45 16.44 -6.36
N SER A 232 27.97 15.67 -5.39
CA SER A 232 26.58 15.65 -5.01
C SER A 232 26.13 16.96 -4.34
N VAL A 233 27.00 17.57 -3.55
CA VAL A 233 26.74 18.84 -2.88
C VAL A 233 26.59 19.96 -3.90
N VAL A 234 27.49 20.04 -4.89
CA VAL A 234 27.51 21.11 -5.88
C VAL A 234 26.37 20.96 -6.89
N ASN A 235 26.09 19.75 -7.35
CA ASN A 235 25.09 19.52 -8.41
C ASN A 235 23.66 19.42 -7.89
N THR A 236 23.45 18.80 -6.72
CA THR A 236 22.12 18.45 -6.23
C THR A 236 21.83 18.96 -4.82
N LEU A 237 22.80 19.62 -4.16
CA LEU A 237 22.72 20.05 -2.76
C LEU A 237 22.50 18.87 -1.79
N GLY A 238 22.85 17.67 -2.23
CA GLY A 238 22.80 16.43 -1.43
C GLY A 238 24.13 16.18 -0.75
N MET A 239 24.15 16.04 0.57
CA MET A 239 25.32 15.71 1.35
C MET A 239 25.26 14.22 1.76
N ASN A 240 26.25 13.43 1.35
CA ASN A 240 26.32 12.00 1.61
C ASN A 240 27.49 11.62 2.54
N THR A 241 27.64 10.31 2.77
CA THR A 241 28.68 9.81 3.66
C THR A 241 30.09 10.07 3.11
N GLY A 242 30.88 10.83 3.83
CA GLY A 242 32.25 11.20 3.46
C GLY A 242 32.40 12.65 3.12
N ASP A 243 31.31 13.35 2.80
CA ASP A 243 31.33 14.75 2.46
C ASP A 243 31.62 15.63 3.67
N ARG A 244 32.27 16.73 3.39
CA ARG A 244 32.47 17.82 4.34
C ARG A 244 32.13 19.13 3.67
N VAL A 245 31.32 19.91 4.36
CA VAL A 245 30.76 21.14 3.83
C VAL A 245 30.96 22.26 4.86
N ILE A 246 31.24 23.45 4.37
CA ILE A 246 31.32 24.65 5.21
C ILE A 246 30.09 25.49 4.93
N ILE A 247 29.37 25.83 5.96
CA ILE A 247 28.25 26.77 5.92
C ILE A 247 28.79 28.14 6.33
N ILE A 248 28.53 29.14 5.52
CA ILE A 248 28.89 30.53 5.79
C ILE A 248 27.65 31.31 6.19
N VAL A 249 27.71 31.93 7.35
CA VAL A 249 26.64 32.77 7.92
C VAL A 249 27.14 34.21 8.05
N ASN A 250 26.34 35.17 7.60
CA ASN A 250 26.63 36.57 7.71
C ASN A 250 26.03 37.13 9.01
N LEU A 251 26.85 37.20 10.06
CA LEU A 251 26.43 37.75 11.33
C LEU A 251 26.25 39.29 11.27
N SER A 252 26.94 39.97 10.35
CA SER A 252 26.76 41.40 10.18
C SER A 252 25.39 41.80 9.69
N ALA A 253 24.70 40.89 8.96
CA ALA A 253 23.34 41.11 8.50
C ALA A 253 22.28 40.67 9.55
N ILE A 254 22.66 39.84 10.49
CA ILE A 254 21.74 39.25 11.49
C ILE A 254 21.75 40.07 12.79
N ILE A 255 22.92 40.52 13.20
CA ILE A 255 23.12 41.19 14.48
C ILE A 255 23.13 42.71 14.28
N GLU A 256 22.22 43.41 14.97
CA GLU A 256 22.23 44.85 15.04
C GLU A 256 23.55 45.33 15.67
N GLY A 257 24.39 46.01 14.90
CA GLY A 257 25.74 46.41 15.34
C GLY A 257 26.82 45.84 14.44
N GLY A 258 26.49 45.06 13.41
CA GLY A 258 27.42 44.65 12.34
C GLY A 258 28.25 43.40 12.67
N GLY A 259 27.88 42.61 13.68
CA GLY A 259 28.54 41.36 14.03
C GLY A 259 28.57 41.06 15.51
N LEU A 260 29.21 39.96 15.89
CA LEU A 260 29.30 39.50 17.28
C LEU A 260 30.45 40.25 18.01
N PRO A 261 30.15 40.99 19.09
CA PRO A 261 31.16 41.67 19.88
C PRO A 261 32.02 40.69 20.71
N THR A 262 33.14 41.17 21.21
CA THR A 262 33.97 40.42 22.17
C THR A 262 33.22 40.10 23.46
N ARG A 263 33.46 38.91 24.04
CA ARG A 263 32.85 38.38 25.28
C ARG A 263 31.36 38.05 25.19
N GLU A 264 30.72 38.27 24.05
CA GLU A 264 29.34 37.88 23.81
C GLU A 264 29.24 36.46 23.30
N SER A 265 28.10 35.84 23.52
CA SER A 265 27.82 34.44 23.10
C SER A 265 26.70 34.41 22.07
N ILE A 266 26.82 33.49 21.15
CA ILE A 266 25.85 33.18 20.13
C ILE A 266 25.59 31.66 20.16
N SER A 267 24.35 31.27 20.18
CA SER A 267 23.97 29.86 20.13
C SER A 267 23.06 29.60 18.93
N GLY A 268 22.90 28.36 18.59
CA GLY A 268 22.02 28.01 17.50
C GLY A 268 21.88 26.51 17.27
N SER A 269 21.20 26.17 16.21
CA SER A 269 21.00 24.76 15.86
C SER A 269 20.96 24.56 14.35
N MET A 270 21.47 23.44 13.92
CA MET A 270 21.34 22.95 12.57
C MET A 270 20.34 21.79 12.55
N LYS A 271 19.21 22.02 11.89
CA LYS A 271 18.11 21.08 11.80
C LYS A 271 18.06 20.50 10.38
N PRO A 272 18.38 19.20 10.19
CA PRO A 272 18.15 18.52 8.93
C PRO A 272 16.64 18.20 8.73
N GLU A 273 16.27 17.78 7.54
CA GLU A 273 14.91 17.29 7.24
C GLU A 273 14.53 16.10 8.14
N ILE A 274 15.45 15.14 8.27
CA ILE A 274 15.27 13.93 9.06
C ILE A 274 16.50 13.73 9.93
N GLY A 275 16.29 13.43 11.20
CA GLY A 275 17.37 13.06 12.12
C GLY A 275 17.56 14.03 13.28
N ILE A 276 18.71 13.92 13.91
CA ILE A 276 19.05 14.63 15.13
C ILE A 276 19.51 16.04 14.83
N ILE A 277 18.96 17.00 15.56
CA ILE A 277 19.38 18.41 15.51
C ILE A 277 20.75 18.54 16.16
N SER A 278 21.66 19.28 15.52
CA SER A 278 22.94 19.63 16.11
C SER A 278 22.87 21.03 16.69
N LEU A 279 23.25 21.16 17.93
CA LEU A 279 23.33 22.42 18.63
C LEU A 279 24.77 22.94 18.61
N TYR A 280 24.93 24.26 18.62
CA TYR A 280 26.21 24.90 18.80
C TYR A 280 26.07 26.11 19.73
N ASP A 281 27.13 26.38 20.45
CA ASP A 281 27.28 27.54 21.32
C ASP A 281 28.71 28.09 21.14
N VAL A 282 28.82 29.35 20.88
CA VAL A 282 30.05 30.04 20.57
C VAL A 282 30.17 31.27 21.45
N THR A 283 31.22 31.34 22.23
CA THR A 283 31.55 32.53 23.03
C THR A 283 32.75 33.26 22.45
N ALA A 284 32.56 34.52 22.13
CA ALA A 284 33.64 35.35 21.60
C ALA A 284 34.72 35.62 22.63
N PRO A 285 35.99 35.51 22.29
CA PRO A 285 37.10 35.77 23.19
C PRO A 285 37.13 37.25 23.61
N ALA A 286 37.85 37.53 24.68
CA ALA A 286 37.98 38.88 25.21
C ALA A 286 38.65 39.87 24.23
N VAL A 287 39.49 39.37 23.32
CA VAL A 287 40.20 40.16 22.29
C VAL A 287 40.40 39.32 21.03
N TYR A 288 40.16 39.86 19.90
CA TYR A 288 40.45 39.22 18.62
C TYR A 288 41.90 39.49 18.18
N THR A 289 42.78 38.54 18.38
CA THR A 289 44.19 38.71 18.01
C THR A 289 44.46 38.46 16.53
N LYS A 290 43.61 37.65 15.89
CA LYS A 290 43.71 37.28 14.47
C LYS A 290 42.39 37.57 13.75
N ARG A 291 42.41 37.68 12.42
CA ARG A 291 41.19 37.84 11.61
C ARG A 291 40.33 36.55 11.57
N VAL A 292 40.98 35.44 11.74
CA VAL A 292 40.32 34.14 11.80
C VAL A 292 40.43 33.61 13.23
N VAL A 293 39.29 33.42 13.86
CA VAL A 293 39.17 32.97 15.24
C VAL A 293 38.47 31.60 15.22
N ARG A 294 39.16 30.60 15.77
CA ARG A 294 38.59 29.27 15.94
C ARG A 294 37.94 29.19 17.31
N PHE A 295 36.75 28.59 17.32
CA PHE A 295 36.04 28.24 18.55
C PHE A 295 36.17 26.74 18.76
N ASP A 296 36.54 26.34 19.98
CA ASP A 296 36.73 24.94 20.39
C ASP A 296 35.48 24.44 21.10
#